data_d95d3d0fd8448aef663c2f59d4ec741a
#
_entry.id   d95d3d0fd8448aef663c2f59d4ec741a
#
_cell.length_a   1.000
_cell.length_b   1.000
_cell.length_c   1.000
_cell.angle_alpha   90.00
_cell.angle_beta   90.00
_cell.angle_gamma   90.00
#
_symmetry.space_group_name_H-M   'P 1'
#
loop_
_entity.id
_entity.type
_entity.pdbx_description
1 polymer ?
#
loop_
_entity_poly.entity_id
_entity_poly.type
_entity_poly.pdbx_seq_one_letter_code
_entity_poly.pdbx_strand_id
1 'polypeptide(L)'
;MDNSAKTMDKIVALCKNRGFIFPGSEIYGGLANTWDYGPLGVELKNNIKKAWWKKFVQESPYNVGLDAAILMNPQTWVASGHLGGFSDPLMDCKVCRTRHRADKLIEDYAFQNGLEDNPAGWTDDEMMNYIKEKHIVCPSCGSGDFTSIRKFNLMFKTFIGVTEDSSNTVYLRPETAQVHRVPPPRDRTGYLRAVQERRPLHPPQDALRRGSDR
;
A
#
# COMPACT_ATOMS: atom_id res chain seq x y z
N MET A 1 7.46 29.21 4.20
CA MET A 1 7.66 28.78 2.79
C MET A 1 6.30 28.49 2.24
N ASP A 2 5.93 29.14 1.16
CA ASP A 2 4.66 28.93 0.48
C ASP A 2 4.61 27.52 -0.15
N ASN A 3 3.65 26.71 0.26
CA ASN A 3 3.46 25.34 -0.23
C ASN A 3 2.69 25.28 -1.55
N SER A 4 2.06 26.36 -1.98
CA SER A 4 1.23 26.43 -3.20
C SER A 4 2.03 26.16 -4.49
N ALA A 5 3.34 26.43 -4.48
CA ALA A 5 4.22 26.19 -5.63
C ALA A 5 4.75 24.74 -5.73
N LYS A 6 4.45 23.86 -4.76
CA LYS A 6 4.96 22.48 -4.71
C LYS A 6 3.96 21.51 -5.34
N THR A 7 4.02 21.36 -6.65
CA THR A 7 3.23 20.34 -7.35
C THR A 7 3.92 18.99 -7.34
N MET A 8 3.15 17.90 -7.49
CA MET A 8 3.71 16.55 -7.55
C MET A 8 4.73 16.42 -8.69
N ASP A 9 4.47 16.98 -9.86
CA ASP A 9 5.36 16.94 -11.01
C ASP A 9 6.73 17.58 -10.72
N LYS A 10 6.73 18.72 -10.02
CA LYS A 10 7.97 19.39 -9.61
C LYS A 10 8.77 18.56 -8.61
N ILE A 11 8.08 17.89 -7.69
CA ILE A 11 8.72 16.99 -6.71
C ILE A 11 9.33 15.79 -7.42
N VAL A 12 8.58 15.15 -8.32
CA VAL A 12 9.07 14.01 -9.11
C VAL A 12 10.27 14.41 -9.97
N ALA A 13 10.20 15.54 -10.66
CA ALA A 13 11.32 16.06 -11.46
C ALA A 13 12.55 16.32 -10.60
N LEU A 14 12.38 16.93 -9.42
CA LEU A 14 13.47 17.16 -8.46
C LEU A 14 14.09 15.84 -8.01
N CYS A 15 13.27 14.85 -7.65
CA CYS A 15 13.73 13.55 -7.18
C CYS A 15 14.55 12.80 -8.24
N LYS A 16 14.12 12.84 -9.50
CA LYS A 16 14.87 12.27 -10.63
C LYS A 16 16.20 13.01 -10.85
N ASN A 17 16.15 14.33 -10.93
CA ASN A 17 17.33 15.15 -11.23
C ASN A 17 18.40 15.10 -10.13
N ARG A 18 18.00 14.82 -8.89
CA ARG A 18 18.90 14.74 -7.72
C ARG A 18 19.31 13.32 -7.34
N GLY A 19 18.88 12.31 -8.11
CA GLY A 19 19.25 10.92 -7.84
C GLY A 19 18.57 10.33 -6.61
N PHE A 20 17.37 10.76 -6.28
CA PHE A 20 16.55 10.11 -5.26
C PHE A 20 15.87 8.86 -5.82
N ILE A 21 15.32 8.96 -7.03
CA ILE A 21 14.63 7.87 -7.71
C ILE A 21 14.93 7.92 -9.20
N PHE A 22 14.85 6.77 -9.86
CA PHE A 22 14.84 6.64 -11.32
C PHE A 22 14.02 5.40 -11.72
N PRO A 23 13.52 5.32 -12.97
CA PRO A 23 12.80 4.15 -13.43
C PRO A 23 13.69 2.91 -13.40
N GLY A 24 13.18 1.82 -12.82
CA GLY A 24 13.88 0.53 -12.87
C GLY A 24 13.97 0.02 -14.31
N SER A 25 15.12 -0.53 -14.70
CA SER A 25 15.36 -1.05 -16.06
C SER A 25 15.20 0.00 -17.16
N GLU A 26 15.59 1.24 -16.92
CA GLU A 26 15.37 2.39 -17.81
C GLU A 26 15.95 2.18 -19.20
N ILE A 27 17.08 1.49 -19.34
CA ILE A 27 17.71 1.17 -20.64
C ILE A 27 16.82 0.33 -21.56
N TYR A 28 15.83 -0.36 -21.02
CA TYR A 28 14.82 -1.14 -21.76
C TYR A 28 13.45 -0.48 -21.79
N GLY A 29 13.36 0.82 -21.49
CA GLY A 29 12.10 1.56 -21.44
C GLY A 29 11.40 1.57 -20.08
N GLY A 30 11.98 0.94 -19.07
CA GLY A 30 11.43 0.89 -17.73
C GLY A 30 10.23 -0.06 -17.58
N LEU A 31 9.74 -0.17 -16.34
CA LEU A 31 8.50 -0.85 -16.02
C LEU A 31 7.57 0.13 -15.31
N ALA A 32 6.33 0.24 -15.78
CA ALA A 32 5.36 1.17 -15.22
C ALA A 32 5.19 0.97 -13.70
N ASN A 33 5.17 2.07 -12.97
CA ASN A 33 5.04 2.12 -11.51
C ASN A 33 6.15 1.40 -10.72
N THR A 34 7.30 1.14 -11.34
CA THR A 34 8.46 0.53 -10.70
C THR A 34 9.63 1.52 -10.69
N TRP A 35 10.20 1.73 -9.49
CA TRP A 35 11.21 2.74 -9.26
C TRP A 35 12.39 2.16 -8.47
N ASP A 36 13.59 2.49 -8.91
CA ASP A 36 14.80 2.24 -8.13
C ASP A 36 15.11 3.46 -7.25
N TYR A 37 15.58 3.21 -6.03
CA TYR A 37 16.08 4.27 -5.17
C TYR A 37 17.52 4.56 -5.49
N GLY A 38 17.81 5.79 -5.86
CA GLY A 38 19.19 6.28 -6.00
C GLY A 38 19.87 6.51 -4.66
N PRO A 39 21.14 6.93 -4.66
CA PRO A 39 21.92 7.08 -3.43
C PRO A 39 21.25 7.94 -2.37
N LEU A 40 20.73 9.11 -2.74
CA LEU A 40 20.02 9.98 -1.80
C LEU A 40 18.67 9.39 -1.37
N GLY A 41 17.99 8.67 -2.27
CA GLY A 41 16.73 8.01 -1.97
C GLY A 41 16.86 6.88 -0.97
N VAL A 42 17.91 6.08 -1.07
CA VAL A 42 18.21 4.99 -0.10
C VAL A 42 18.45 5.56 1.29
N GLU A 43 19.25 6.63 1.42
CA GLU A 43 19.50 7.26 2.70
C GLU A 43 18.22 7.85 3.32
N LEU A 44 17.44 8.58 2.54
CA LEU A 44 16.15 9.10 2.99
C LEU A 44 15.20 7.98 3.45
N LYS A 45 15.04 6.92 2.63
CA LYS A 45 14.23 5.75 2.95
C LYS A 45 14.65 5.09 4.26
N ASN A 46 15.96 4.89 4.46
CA ASN A 46 16.48 4.25 5.66
C ASN A 46 16.28 5.14 6.90
N ASN A 47 16.44 6.45 6.77
CA ASN A 47 16.18 7.40 7.86
C ASN A 47 14.69 7.41 8.26
N ILE A 48 13.78 7.38 7.29
CA ILE A 48 12.33 7.27 7.54
C ILE A 48 12.02 5.96 8.26
N LYS A 49 12.57 4.84 7.79
CA LYS A 49 12.37 3.53 8.44
C LYS A 49 12.88 3.50 9.88
N LYS A 50 14.07 4.08 10.13
CA LYS A 50 14.64 4.17 11.49
C LYS A 50 13.77 5.03 12.40
N ALA A 51 13.30 6.19 11.93
CA ALA A 51 12.43 7.08 12.68
C ALA A 51 11.09 6.40 13.01
N TRP A 52 10.49 5.71 12.03
CA TRP A 52 9.26 4.96 12.22
C TRP A 52 9.43 3.84 13.25
N TRP A 53 10.48 3.03 13.10
CA TRP A 53 10.78 1.93 14.04
C TRP A 53 11.00 2.44 15.45
N LYS A 54 11.79 3.51 15.60
CA LYS A 54 12.02 4.16 16.89
C LYS A 54 10.68 4.57 17.51
N LYS A 55 9.87 5.32 16.76
CA LYS A 55 8.62 5.89 17.27
C LYS A 55 7.60 4.84 17.69
N PHE A 56 7.36 3.84 16.84
CA PHE A 56 6.25 2.91 17.01
C PHE A 56 6.64 1.59 17.69
N VAL A 57 7.90 1.21 17.67
CA VAL A 57 8.34 -0.05 18.27
C VAL A 57 9.20 0.20 19.52
N GLN A 58 10.23 1.04 19.43
CA GLN A 58 11.16 1.20 20.55
C GLN A 58 10.63 2.10 21.68
N GLU A 59 9.93 3.18 21.34
CA GLU A 59 9.34 4.10 22.32
C GLU A 59 8.02 3.59 22.92
N SER A 60 7.38 2.59 22.31
CA SER A 60 6.14 2.01 22.80
C SER A 60 6.40 0.79 23.70
N PRO A 61 5.93 0.77 24.93
CA PRO A 61 6.09 -0.39 25.83
C PRO A 61 5.21 -1.58 25.42
N TYR A 62 4.23 -1.36 24.53
CA TYR A 62 3.23 -2.37 24.14
C TYR A 62 3.45 -2.96 22.77
N ASN A 63 4.34 -2.38 21.96
CA ASN A 63 4.58 -2.80 20.59
C ASN A 63 5.86 -3.62 20.48
N VAL A 64 5.78 -4.67 19.69
CA VAL A 64 6.95 -5.49 19.32
C VAL A 64 7.07 -5.54 17.81
N GLY A 65 8.31 -5.68 17.32
CA GLY A 65 8.56 -5.83 15.90
C GLY A 65 8.27 -7.25 15.44
N LEU A 66 7.65 -7.36 14.26
CA LEU A 66 7.45 -8.61 13.56
C LEU A 66 7.87 -8.42 12.09
N ASP A 67 8.68 -9.33 11.58
CA ASP A 67 9.03 -9.40 10.17
C ASP A 67 8.48 -10.71 9.59
N ALA A 68 7.31 -10.62 8.98
CA ALA A 68 6.62 -11.76 8.42
C ALA A 68 6.97 -11.97 6.94
N ALA A 69 6.93 -13.22 6.49
CA ALA A 69 7.15 -13.56 5.09
C ALA A 69 6.14 -12.85 4.17
N ILE A 70 6.62 -12.41 3.01
CA ILE A 70 5.78 -11.78 1.98
C ILE A 70 4.84 -12.80 1.32
N LEU A 71 5.26 -14.06 1.25
CA LEU A 71 4.43 -15.18 0.79
C LEU A 71 3.82 -15.86 2.02
N MET A 72 2.51 -16.04 1.99
CA MET A 72 1.73 -16.65 3.07
C MET A 72 0.86 -17.77 2.50
N ASN A 73 0.39 -18.66 3.37
CA ASN A 73 -0.54 -19.70 2.96
C ASN A 73 -1.78 -19.08 2.28
N PRO A 74 -2.16 -19.52 1.06
CA PRO A 74 -3.31 -18.97 0.32
C PRO A 74 -4.63 -18.99 1.10
N GLN A 75 -4.80 -19.94 2.03
CA GLN A 75 -5.98 -20.01 2.88
C GLN A 75 -6.17 -18.76 3.76
N THR A 76 -5.08 -18.06 4.08
CA THR A 76 -5.14 -16.77 4.80
C THR A 76 -5.96 -15.75 3.99
N TRP A 77 -5.79 -15.74 2.69
CA TRP A 77 -6.47 -14.82 1.78
C TRP A 77 -7.90 -15.23 1.45
N VAL A 78 -8.18 -16.54 1.48
CA VAL A 78 -9.55 -17.07 1.42
C VAL A 78 -10.32 -16.66 2.67
N ALA A 79 -9.75 -16.94 3.85
CA ALA A 79 -10.38 -16.65 5.14
C ALA A 79 -10.62 -15.15 5.39
N SER A 80 -9.74 -14.29 4.88
CA SER A 80 -9.87 -12.84 4.99
C SER A 80 -10.71 -12.19 3.88
N GLY A 81 -11.20 -12.97 2.91
CA GLY A 81 -12.01 -12.49 1.80
C GLY A 81 -11.25 -11.80 0.66
N HIS A 82 -9.92 -11.64 0.77
CA HIS A 82 -9.11 -10.93 -0.24
C HIS A 82 -9.12 -11.66 -1.58
N LEU A 83 -9.13 -12.99 -1.57
CA LEU A 83 -9.06 -13.73 -2.83
C LEU A 83 -10.33 -13.56 -3.69
N GLY A 84 -11.49 -13.41 -3.05
CA GLY A 84 -12.77 -13.22 -3.74
C GLY A 84 -13.21 -11.76 -3.91
N GLY A 85 -12.82 -10.87 -3.01
CA GLY A 85 -13.37 -9.51 -2.92
C GLY A 85 -12.36 -8.37 -3.13
N PHE A 86 -11.06 -8.66 -3.18
CA PHE A 86 -10.05 -7.62 -3.33
C PHE A 86 -9.83 -7.29 -4.82
N SER A 87 -10.83 -6.64 -5.40
CA SER A 87 -10.83 -6.30 -6.82
C SER A 87 -11.37 -4.89 -7.05
N ASP A 88 -10.76 -4.19 -8.00
CA ASP A 88 -11.24 -2.89 -8.46
C ASP A 88 -12.17 -3.05 -9.67
N PRO A 89 -13.29 -2.32 -9.72
CA PRO A 89 -14.16 -2.24 -10.89
C PRO A 89 -13.51 -1.32 -11.93
N LEU A 90 -12.82 -1.90 -12.91
CA LEU A 90 -12.11 -1.17 -13.96
C LEU A 90 -12.91 -1.09 -15.25
N MET A 91 -12.88 0.08 -15.88
CA MET A 91 -13.39 0.31 -17.23
C MET A 91 -12.43 1.19 -18.03
N ASP A 92 -12.43 1.02 -19.33
CA ASP A 92 -11.58 1.79 -20.24
C ASP A 92 -12.44 2.76 -21.05
N CYS A 93 -11.99 4.01 -21.21
CA CYS A 93 -12.59 4.92 -22.17
C CYS A 93 -12.29 4.43 -23.59
N LYS A 94 -13.34 4.26 -24.44
CA LYS A 94 -13.15 3.72 -25.79
C LYS A 94 -12.45 4.71 -26.73
N VAL A 95 -12.49 6.00 -26.44
CA VAL A 95 -11.88 7.05 -27.25
C VAL A 95 -10.40 7.22 -26.94
N CYS A 96 -10.04 7.55 -25.70
CA CYS A 96 -8.64 7.83 -25.34
C CYS A 96 -7.92 6.62 -24.72
N ARG A 97 -8.61 5.50 -24.52
CA ARG A 97 -8.11 4.26 -23.93
C ARG A 97 -7.57 4.40 -22.48
N THR A 98 -7.86 5.52 -21.84
CA THR A 98 -7.48 5.71 -20.44
C THR A 98 -8.33 4.81 -19.56
N ARG A 99 -7.67 4.13 -18.63
CA ARG A 99 -8.31 3.25 -17.66
C ARG A 99 -8.76 4.03 -16.44
N HIS A 100 -9.97 3.76 -15.99
CA HIS A 100 -10.59 4.38 -14.82
C HIS A 100 -11.17 3.33 -13.88
N ARG A 101 -11.23 3.65 -12.61
CA ARG A 101 -12.04 2.93 -11.63
C ARG A 101 -13.44 3.52 -11.69
N ALA A 102 -14.44 2.65 -11.90
CA ALA A 102 -15.85 3.08 -12.00
C ALA A 102 -16.35 3.70 -10.70
N ASP A 103 -16.04 3.05 -9.56
CA ASP A 103 -16.38 3.56 -8.24
C ASP A 103 -15.79 4.96 -7.99
N LYS A 104 -14.52 5.17 -8.37
CA LYS A 104 -13.85 6.45 -8.19
C LYS A 104 -14.44 7.55 -9.05
N LEU A 105 -14.81 7.26 -10.29
CA LEU A 105 -15.48 8.22 -11.16
C LEU A 105 -16.84 8.66 -10.59
N ILE A 106 -17.57 7.73 -9.97
CA ILE A 106 -18.86 8.02 -9.32
C ILE A 106 -18.63 8.87 -8.08
N GLU A 107 -17.66 8.51 -7.20
CA GLU A 107 -17.32 9.28 -6.01
C GLU A 107 -16.92 10.72 -6.36
N ASP A 108 -16.03 10.88 -7.35
CA ASP A 108 -15.54 12.19 -7.78
C ASP A 108 -16.69 13.04 -8.36
N TYR A 109 -17.60 12.42 -9.14
CA TYR A 109 -18.79 13.09 -9.65
C TYR A 109 -19.74 13.51 -8.53
N ALA A 110 -20.03 12.60 -7.59
CA ALA A 110 -20.89 12.88 -6.45
C ALA A 110 -20.33 14.04 -5.61
N PHE A 111 -19.03 14.01 -5.32
CA PHE A 111 -18.35 15.07 -4.58
C PHE A 111 -18.46 16.44 -5.28
N GLN A 112 -18.22 16.48 -6.59
CA GLN A 112 -18.29 17.73 -7.37
C GLN A 112 -19.70 18.33 -7.44
N ASN A 113 -20.72 17.48 -7.37
CA ASN A 113 -22.14 17.92 -7.44
C ASN A 113 -22.83 18.01 -6.07
N GLY A 114 -22.09 17.80 -4.97
CA GLY A 114 -22.67 17.88 -3.62
C GLY A 114 -23.65 16.74 -3.32
N LEU A 115 -23.48 15.58 -3.96
CA LEU A 115 -24.30 14.39 -3.75
C LEU A 115 -23.61 13.47 -2.70
N GLU A 116 -24.42 12.74 -1.95
CA GLU A 116 -23.92 11.76 -0.94
C GLU A 116 -23.89 10.33 -1.49
N ASP A 117 -23.91 10.16 -2.81
CA ASP A 117 -23.93 8.85 -3.45
C ASP A 117 -22.58 8.12 -3.21
N ASN A 118 -22.69 6.93 -2.64
CA ASN A 118 -21.54 6.09 -2.33
C ASN A 118 -21.64 4.74 -3.06
N PRO A 119 -20.77 4.46 -4.04
CA PRO A 119 -20.81 3.23 -4.82
C PRO A 119 -20.34 1.98 -4.05
N ALA A 120 -19.96 2.11 -2.77
CA ALA A 120 -19.52 0.98 -1.97
C ALA A 120 -20.64 -0.08 -1.86
N GLY A 121 -20.36 -1.27 -2.41
CA GLY A 121 -21.30 -2.38 -2.42
C GLY A 121 -22.25 -2.44 -3.64
N TRP A 122 -22.16 -1.48 -4.57
CA TRP A 122 -22.92 -1.55 -5.81
C TRP A 122 -22.41 -2.65 -6.74
N THR A 123 -23.31 -3.20 -7.51
CA THR A 123 -22.97 -4.13 -8.59
C THR A 123 -22.37 -3.38 -9.78
N ASP A 124 -21.68 -4.12 -10.66
CA ASP A 124 -21.09 -3.54 -11.87
C ASP A 124 -22.16 -2.91 -12.78
N ASP A 125 -23.36 -3.50 -12.83
CA ASP A 125 -24.49 -2.99 -13.62
C ASP A 125 -25.08 -1.72 -13.01
N GLU A 126 -25.21 -1.64 -11.69
CA GLU A 126 -25.66 -0.41 -11.00
C GLU A 126 -24.71 0.74 -11.24
N MET A 127 -23.41 0.51 -11.12
CA MET A 127 -22.38 1.52 -11.41
C MET A 127 -22.45 1.99 -12.87
N MET A 128 -22.56 1.04 -13.82
CA MET A 128 -22.67 1.38 -15.24
C MET A 128 -23.95 2.16 -15.58
N ASN A 129 -25.07 1.80 -14.97
CA ASN A 129 -26.33 2.51 -15.16
C ASN A 129 -26.26 3.94 -14.58
N TYR A 130 -25.69 4.11 -13.40
CA TYR A 130 -25.48 5.42 -12.78
C TYR A 130 -24.58 6.31 -13.66
N ILE A 131 -23.46 5.77 -14.16
CA ILE A 131 -22.55 6.50 -15.05
C ILE A 131 -23.28 7.00 -16.31
N LYS A 132 -24.14 6.18 -16.90
CA LYS A 132 -24.95 6.54 -18.09
C LYS A 132 -26.04 7.56 -17.74
N GLU A 133 -26.78 7.36 -16.67
CA GLU A 133 -27.87 8.23 -16.22
C GLU A 133 -27.37 9.62 -15.88
N LYS A 134 -26.27 9.71 -15.16
CA LYS A 134 -25.65 10.98 -14.76
C LYS A 134 -24.75 11.59 -15.84
N HIS A 135 -24.64 10.95 -17.00
CA HIS A 135 -23.78 11.42 -18.11
C HIS A 135 -22.34 11.69 -17.67
N ILE A 136 -21.79 10.82 -16.81
CA ILE A 136 -20.41 10.94 -16.35
C ILE A 136 -19.46 10.72 -17.52
N VAL A 137 -18.53 11.66 -17.71
CA VAL A 137 -17.58 11.66 -18.82
C VAL A 137 -16.15 11.34 -18.37
N CYS A 138 -15.36 10.88 -19.30
CA CYS A 138 -13.93 10.62 -19.09
C CYS A 138 -13.21 11.93 -18.73
N PRO A 139 -12.53 12.02 -17.59
CA PRO A 139 -11.79 13.22 -17.18
C PRO A 139 -10.67 13.60 -18.15
N SER A 140 -10.16 12.63 -18.94
CA SER A 140 -9.04 12.85 -19.84
C SER A 140 -9.45 13.42 -21.21
N CYS A 141 -10.63 13.05 -21.74
CA CYS A 141 -11.05 13.44 -23.10
C CYS A 141 -12.50 13.91 -23.23
N GLY A 142 -13.28 13.91 -22.14
CA GLY A 142 -14.69 14.35 -22.15
C GLY A 142 -15.68 13.39 -22.79
N SER A 143 -15.27 12.19 -23.22
CA SER A 143 -16.17 11.20 -23.83
C SER A 143 -16.94 10.42 -22.76
N GLY A 144 -18.24 10.15 -23.00
CA GLY A 144 -19.07 9.27 -22.18
C GLY A 144 -19.06 7.79 -22.61
N ASP A 145 -18.25 7.42 -23.61
CA ASP A 145 -18.24 6.05 -24.14
C ASP A 145 -17.17 5.18 -23.44
N PHE A 146 -17.66 4.29 -22.57
CA PHE A 146 -16.83 3.40 -21.78
C PHE A 146 -17.06 1.93 -22.14
N THR A 147 -16.09 1.07 -21.86
CA THR A 147 -16.27 -0.38 -21.89
C THR A 147 -17.14 -0.84 -20.73
N SER A 148 -17.58 -2.10 -20.76
CA SER A 148 -18.14 -2.73 -19.56
C SER A 148 -17.12 -2.75 -18.42
N ILE A 149 -17.62 -2.73 -17.19
CA ILE A 149 -16.77 -2.88 -15.99
C ILE A 149 -16.22 -4.31 -15.95
N ARG A 150 -14.95 -4.42 -15.61
CA ARG A 150 -14.24 -5.68 -15.39
C ARG A 150 -13.59 -5.66 -14.03
N LYS A 151 -13.84 -6.67 -13.22
CA LYS A 151 -13.17 -6.82 -11.92
C LYS A 151 -11.73 -7.23 -12.12
N PHE A 152 -10.82 -6.41 -11.63
CA PHE A 152 -9.40 -6.70 -11.63
C PHE A 152 -8.97 -7.06 -10.21
N ASN A 153 -8.55 -8.31 -9.99
CA ASN A 153 -8.04 -8.75 -8.69
C ASN A 153 -6.67 -8.11 -8.44
N LEU A 154 -6.54 -7.41 -7.30
CA LEU A 154 -5.34 -6.69 -6.91
C LEU A 154 -4.26 -7.60 -6.29
N MET A 155 -4.57 -8.88 -6.06
CA MET A 155 -3.61 -9.85 -5.54
C MET A 155 -2.56 -10.20 -6.58
N PHE A 156 -1.29 -9.94 -6.27
CA PHE A 156 -0.19 -10.33 -7.15
C PHE A 156 0.05 -11.85 -7.03
N LYS A 157 -0.38 -12.57 -8.08
CA LYS A 157 -0.29 -14.02 -8.18
C LYS A 157 1.11 -14.45 -8.62
N THR A 158 1.64 -15.50 -8.01
CA THR A 158 2.85 -16.21 -8.43
C THR A 158 2.73 -17.70 -8.11
N PHE A 159 3.78 -18.47 -8.37
CA PHE A 159 3.80 -19.91 -8.14
C PHE A 159 5.02 -20.29 -7.29
N ILE A 160 4.85 -21.31 -6.42
CA ILE A 160 5.95 -21.93 -5.70
C ILE A 160 6.18 -23.31 -6.31
N GLY A 161 7.44 -23.62 -6.66
CA GLY A 161 7.83 -24.89 -7.27
C GLY A 161 8.12 -24.75 -8.75
N VAL A 162 8.26 -25.91 -9.41
CA VAL A 162 8.69 -26.00 -10.82
C VAL A 162 7.54 -26.03 -11.82
N THR A 163 6.30 -26.12 -11.35
CA THR A 163 5.09 -26.19 -12.18
C THR A 163 4.12 -25.08 -11.83
N GLU A 164 3.49 -24.50 -12.87
CA GLU A 164 2.47 -23.44 -12.73
C GLU A 164 1.06 -24.03 -12.53
N ASP A 165 0.94 -24.89 -11.52
CA ASP A 165 -0.33 -25.52 -11.18
C ASP A 165 -1.15 -24.71 -10.20
N SER A 166 -2.46 -24.94 -10.17
CA SER A 166 -3.36 -24.29 -9.21
C SER A 166 -3.01 -24.62 -7.76
N SER A 167 -2.48 -25.82 -7.50
CA SER A 167 -2.01 -26.27 -6.19
C SER A 167 -0.78 -25.51 -5.70
N ASN A 168 0.04 -24.98 -6.62
CA ASN A 168 1.27 -24.24 -6.34
C ASN A 168 1.08 -22.73 -6.38
N THR A 169 -0.17 -22.28 -6.58
CA THR A 169 -0.49 -20.85 -6.63
C THR A 169 -0.36 -20.21 -5.25
N VAL A 170 0.39 -19.13 -5.19
CA VAL A 170 0.53 -18.27 -4.02
C VAL A 170 0.39 -16.81 -4.41
N TYR A 171 0.24 -15.95 -3.42
CA TYR A 171 0.07 -14.53 -3.63
C TYR A 171 1.03 -13.75 -2.74
N LEU A 172 1.59 -12.67 -3.28
CA LEU A 172 2.25 -11.69 -2.44
C LEU A 172 1.20 -11.05 -1.53
N ARG A 173 1.54 -10.88 -0.25
CA ARG A 173 0.60 -10.25 0.70
C ARG A 173 0.21 -8.84 0.25
N PRO A 174 -1.09 -8.54 0.10
CA PRO A 174 -1.56 -7.22 -0.30
C PRO A 174 -1.53 -6.22 0.86
N GLU A 175 -1.62 -6.74 2.10
CA GLU A 175 -1.62 -5.94 3.32
C GLU A 175 -1.01 -6.72 4.50
N THR A 176 -0.84 -6.06 5.63
CA THR A 176 -0.15 -6.62 6.81
C THR A 176 -1.08 -6.97 7.97
N ALA A 177 -2.38 -6.68 7.91
CA ALA A 177 -3.31 -6.93 9.01
C ALA A 177 -3.40 -8.42 9.40
N GLN A 178 -3.37 -9.34 8.44
CA GLN A 178 -3.43 -10.79 8.67
C GLN A 178 -2.17 -11.34 9.35
N VAL A 179 -1.06 -10.62 9.25
CA VAL A 179 0.19 -10.97 9.91
C VAL A 179 0.10 -10.82 11.43
N HIS A 180 -0.71 -9.89 11.91
CA HIS A 180 -0.89 -9.63 13.35
C HIS A 180 -1.74 -10.67 14.05
N ARG A 181 -2.41 -11.56 13.31
CA ARG A 181 -3.18 -12.69 13.86
C ARG A 181 -2.34 -13.96 14.00
N VAL A 182 -1.07 -13.82 14.36
CA VAL A 182 -0.26 -14.95 14.77
C VAL A 182 -0.86 -15.47 16.09
N PRO A 183 -1.32 -16.73 16.18
CA PRO A 183 -1.75 -17.27 17.44
C PRO A 183 -0.58 -17.16 18.43
N PRO A 184 -0.84 -16.80 19.69
CA PRO A 184 0.23 -16.76 20.67
C PRO A 184 0.91 -18.14 20.69
N PRO A 185 2.25 -18.17 20.78
CA PRO A 185 2.98 -19.42 20.87
C PRO A 185 2.33 -20.28 21.97
N ARG A 186 2.27 -21.59 21.78
CA ARG A 186 1.68 -22.54 22.75
C ARG A 186 2.31 -22.42 24.12
N ASP A 187 3.54 -21.92 24.18
CA ASP A 187 4.23 -21.48 25.38
C ASP A 187 4.12 -19.95 25.54
N ARG A 188 3.09 -19.52 26.28
CA ARG A 188 2.92 -18.11 26.67
C ARG A 188 4.09 -17.55 27.48
N THR A 189 4.79 -18.40 28.21
CA THR A 189 5.90 -17.98 29.07
C THR A 189 7.11 -17.53 28.27
N GLY A 190 7.46 -18.21 27.18
CA GLY A 190 8.56 -17.80 26.28
C GLY A 190 8.28 -16.47 25.57
N TYR A 191 7.06 -16.26 25.08
CA TYR A 191 6.68 -15.01 24.40
C TYR A 191 6.65 -13.81 25.36
N LEU A 192 6.03 -13.95 26.51
CA LEU A 192 5.98 -12.89 27.53
C LEU A 192 7.38 -12.58 28.08
N ARG A 193 8.23 -13.57 28.23
CA ARG A 193 9.62 -13.40 28.62
C ARG A 193 10.42 -12.62 27.58
N ALA A 194 10.30 -12.95 26.30
CA ALA A 194 10.92 -12.21 25.20
C ALA A 194 10.44 -10.75 25.11
N VAL A 195 9.17 -10.49 25.41
CA VAL A 195 8.62 -9.12 25.48
C VAL A 195 9.10 -8.38 26.72
N GLN A 196 9.19 -9.05 27.87
CA GLN A 196 9.69 -8.46 29.13
C GLN A 196 11.20 -8.21 29.11
N GLU A 197 11.98 -9.10 28.50
CA GLU A 197 13.44 -8.96 28.35
C GLU A 197 13.83 -7.84 27.37
N ARG A 198 12.92 -7.38 26.51
CA ARG A 198 13.10 -6.23 25.65
C ARG A 198 12.68 -4.90 26.28
N ARG A 199 12.53 -4.83 27.59
CA ARG A 199 12.44 -3.51 28.24
C ARG A 199 13.64 -2.67 27.78
N PRO A 200 13.43 -1.44 27.28
CA PRO A 200 14.55 -0.57 27.03
C PRO A 200 15.36 -0.50 28.33
N LEU A 201 16.61 -0.85 28.24
CA LEU A 201 17.58 -0.52 29.30
C LEU A 201 17.58 1.00 29.36
N HIS A 202 16.75 1.57 30.25
CA HIS A 202 17.00 2.91 30.70
C HIS A 202 18.43 2.88 31.23
N PRO A 203 19.34 3.74 30.77
CA PRO A 203 20.63 3.88 31.40
C PRO A 203 20.33 4.13 32.90
N PRO A 204 21.01 3.43 33.80
CA PRO A 204 20.78 3.59 35.22
C PRO A 204 20.88 5.09 35.53
N GLN A 205 19.89 5.63 36.25
CA GLN A 205 19.85 7.05 36.62
C GLN A 205 21.07 7.51 37.40
N ASP A 206 21.92 6.59 37.84
CA ASP A 206 23.15 6.84 38.56
C ASP A 206 24.31 7.33 37.69
N ALA A 207 24.18 7.28 36.34
CA ALA A 207 25.22 7.80 35.45
C ALA A 207 25.22 9.34 35.32
N LEU A 208 24.16 10.02 35.75
CA LEU A 208 24.02 11.49 35.69
C LEU A 208 24.46 12.20 36.97
N ARG A 209 24.82 11.49 38.04
CA ARG A 209 25.27 12.10 39.32
C ARG A 209 26.78 12.18 39.50
N ARG A 210 27.59 11.79 38.52
CA ARG A 210 29.08 11.88 38.64
C ARG A 210 29.66 12.93 37.70
N GLY A 211 29.12 14.13 37.73
CA GLY A 211 29.64 15.24 36.89
C GLY A 211 29.62 16.63 37.53
N SER A 212 29.44 16.74 38.82
CA SER A 212 29.42 18.07 39.46
C SER A 212 30.32 18.21 40.71
N ASP A 213 31.45 17.51 40.75
CA ASP A 213 32.49 17.81 41.76
C ASP A 213 33.86 17.67 41.09
N ARG A 214 34.28 18.76 40.43
CA ARG A 214 35.68 19.25 40.38
C ARG A 214 35.73 20.59 39.66
#